data_218eaa302bfc6e16004bb66e67160498
#
_entry.id   218eaa302bfc6e16004bb66e67160498
#
_cell.length_a   1.000
_cell.length_b   1.000
_cell.length_c   1.000
_cell.angle_alpha   90.00
_cell.angle_beta   90.00
_cell.angle_gamma   90.00
#
_symmetry.space_group_name_H-M   'P 1'
#
loop_
_entity.id
_entity.type
_entity.pdbx_description
1 polymer ?
#
loop_
_entity_poly.entity_id
_entity_poly.type
_entity_poly.pdbx_seq_one_letter_code
_entity_poly.pdbx_strand_id
1 'polypeptide(L)'
;MLTACREEMMARICIYGAGAIGCYLGGRLAAAGAEVGFVGRPGIGEELRQHGLTLTHYNGRHWRVPPEATAFSTEPEAATAAELILVTVKSGATAQAAAELAGVIGPNAVVISFQNGIGNADTLHEALPGRIVLAGMVPFNVIRRGPGAFHQASEGEPEVADSPALAPILDDFASAGFALRRHRDMVPVQWAKLLLNLNNAVNALSGLPLQQELAQRAYRRCLALAQAEALALLKQAGIAPARLTPLPARWIPMLLRLPDALFARLARKMLAIDPSARSSMADDLAAGRRTEIDWINGEVVSLAQRLGRQAPVNALLVLLVKAAENDRKRWNGEALLAELQAAGRRG
;
A
#
# COMPACT_ATOMS: atom_id res chain seq x y z
N MET A 1 9.48 45.22 4.45
CA MET A 1 9.69 45.20 3.00
C MET A 1 10.61 44.02 2.68
N LEU A 2 9.97 42.89 2.37
CA LEU A 2 10.59 41.71 1.73
C LEU A 2 9.42 40.73 1.50
N THR A 3 8.60 41.10 0.49
CA THR A 3 7.69 40.17 -0.18
C THR A 3 8.58 39.27 -1.04
N ALA A 4 9.06 38.16 -0.48
CA ALA A 4 9.62 37.07 -1.29
C ALA A 4 8.42 36.51 -2.09
N CYS A 5 8.42 36.73 -3.40
CA CYS A 5 7.60 36.02 -4.34
C CYS A 5 7.70 34.52 -3.99
N ARG A 6 6.60 33.94 -3.49
CA ARG A 6 6.36 32.51 -3.65
C ARG A 6 6.24 32.30 -5.15
N GLU A 7 7.29 31.86 -5.80
CA GLU A 7 7.16 31.20 -7.09
C GLU A 7 6.18 30.03 -6.83
N GLU A 8 4.98 30.17 -7.39
CA GLU A 8 4.00 29.10 -7.40
C GLU A 8 4.67 27.91 -8.07
N MET A 9 4.88 26.88 -7.29
CA MET A 9 5.53 25.65 -7.69
C MET A 9 4.64 24.92 -8.70
N MET A 10 4.84 25.17 -9.98
CA MET A 10 4.10 24.51 -11.07
C MET A 10 4.73 23.15 -11.37
N ALA A 11 4.62 22.21 -10.44
CA ALA A 11 5.09 20.84 -10.67
C ALA A 11 4.14 20.10 -11.62
N ARG A 12 4.70 19.51 -12.67
CA ARG A 12 3.94 18.70 -13.64
C ARG A 12 3.39 17.41 -13.02
N ILE A 13 4.09 16.85 -12.03
CA ILE A 13 3.68 15.64 -11.27
C ILE A 13 3.49 16.02 -9.80
N CYS A 14 2.31 15.74 -9.25
CA CYS A 14 2.03 15.93 -7.82
C CYS A 14 1.92 14.59 -7.10
N ILE A 15 2.69 14.44 -6.04
CA ILE A 15 2.55 13.33 -5.08
C ILE A 15 1.61 13.78 -3.98
N TYR A 16 0.36 13.35 -4.03
CA TYR A 16 -0.63 13.66 -3.01
C TYR A 16 -0.62 12.60 -1.91
N GLY A 17 0.11 12.91 -0.84
CA GLY A 17 0.40 12.00 0.26
C GLY A 17 1.89 11.64 0.35
N ALA A 18 2.72 12.57 0.84
CA ALA A 18 4.16 12.38 1.03
C ALA A 18 4.48 11.38 2.16
N GLY A 19 3.92 10.16 2.09
CA GLY A 19 4.27 9.00 2.91
C GLY A 19 5.47 8.23 2.32
N ALA A 20 5.74 7.02 2.84
CA ALA A 20 6.87 6.21 2.37
C ALA A 20 6.79 5.89 0.87
N ILE A 21 5.63 5.43 0.39
CA ILE A 21 5.41 5.13 -1.04
C ILE A 21 5.51 6.40 -1.88
N GLY A 22 4.81 7.48 -1.47
CA GLY A 22 4.81 8.74 -2.22
C GLY A 22 6.19 9.37 -2.32
N CYS A 23 6.94 9.46 -1.21
CA CYS A 23 8.31 9.96 -1.21
C CYS A 23 9.25 9.09 -2.06
N TYR A 24 9.06 7.78 -2.06
CA TYR A 24 9.90 6.89 -2.88
C TYR A 24 9.60 7.04 -4.37
N LEU A 25 8.33 6.96 -4.78
CA LEU A 25 7.92 7.09 -6.19
C LEU A 25 8.27 8.50 -6.72
N GLY A 26 7.83 9.54 -6.02
CA GLY A 26 8.09 10.93 -6.43
C GLY A 26 9.57 11.27 -6.41
N GLY A 27 10.31 10.80 -5.41
CA GLY A 27 11.75 11.03 -5.35
C GLY A 27 12.52 10.33 -6.48
N ARG A 28 12.08 9.12 -6.92
CA ARG A 28 12.65 8.44 -8.09
C ARG A 28 12.37 9.22 -9.39
N LEU A 29 11.15 9.73 -9.55
CA LEU A 29 10.77 10.58 -10.68
C LEU A 29 11.58 11.88 -10.67
N ALA A 30 11.68 12.56 -9.53
CA ALA A 30 12.48 13.78 -9.39
C ALA A 30 13.97 13.55 -9.65
N ALA A 31 14.54 12.45 -9.16
CA ALA A 31 15.95 12.09 -9.42
C ALA A 31 16.21 11.77 -10.89
N ALA A 32 15.19 11.45 -11.68
CA ALA A 32 15.26 11.26 -13.12
C ALA A 32 15.02 12.56 -13.92
N GLY A 33 14.81 13.69 -13.24
CA GLY A 33 14.66 15.01 -13.86
C GLY A 33 13.21 15.45 -14.08
N ALA A 34 12.20 14.69 -13.60
CA ALA A 34 10.81 15.12 -13.67
C ALA A 34 10.53 16.24 -12.65
N GLU A 35 9.65 17.19 -13.01
CA GLU A 35 9.17 18.26 -12.12
C GLU A 35 8.12 17.68 -11.15
N VAL A 36 8.54 17.39 -9.92
CA VAL A 36 7.72 16.71 -8.90
C VAL A 36 7.48 17.62 -7.70
N GLY A 37 6.20 17.85 -7.37
CA GLY A 37 5.76 18.47 -6.13
C GLY A 37 5.20 17.41 -5.16
N PHE A 38 5.39 17.66 -3.87
CA PHE A 38 4.89 16.79 -2.81
C PHE A 38 3.87 17.52 -1.96
N VAL A 39 2.72 16.92 -1.73
CA VAL A 39 1.71 17.39 -0.78
C VAL A 39 1.65 16.42 0.39
N GLY A 40 1.73 16.95 1.63
CA GLY A 40 1.75 16.08 2.80
C GLY A 40 1.72 16.84 4.13
N ARG A 41 1.97 16.12 5.21
CA ARG A 41 1.93 16.68 6.55
C ARG A 41 3.18 17.55 6.84
N PRO A 42 3.07 18.59 7.69
CA PRO A 42 4.17 19.52 7.97
C PRO A 42 5.49 18.86 8.37
N GLY A 43 5.42 17.79 9.20
CA GLY A 43 6.63 17.11 9.69
C GLY A 43 7.49 16.48 8.59
N ILE A 44 6.87 15.92 7.54
CA ILE A 44 7.64 15.39 6.39
C ILE A 44 8.19 16.54 5.55
N GLY A 45 7.46 17.65 5.42
CA GLY A 45 7.95 18.84 4.71
C GLY A 45 9.19 19.42 5.36
N GLU A 46 9.26 19.45 6.69
CA GLU A 46 10.45 19.89 7.43
C GLU A 46 11.65 18.99 7.15
N GLU A 47 11.43 17.67 7.16
CA GLU A 47 12.50 16.71 6.83
C GLU A 47 13.02 16.86 5.41
N LEU A 48 12.11 17.03 4.43
CA LEU A 48 12.51 17.18 3.03
C LEU A 48 13.29 18.48 2.80
N ARG A 49 12.91 19.57 3.48
CA ARG A 49 13.63 20.85 3.44
C ARG A 49 15.02 20.74 4.06
N GLN A 50 15.20 19.94 5.10
CA GLN A 50 16.51 19.79 5.79
C GLN A 50 17.41 18.77 5.12
N HIS A 51 16.87 17.66 4.64
CA HIS A 51 17.64 16.49 4.21
C HIS A 51 17.51 16.14 2.74
N GLY A 52 16.48 16.68 2.04
CA GLY A 52 16.08 16.20 0.73
C GLY A 52 15.56 14.75 0.78
N LEU A 53 15.73 14.02 -0.32
CA LEU A 53 15.38 12.60 -0.41
C LEU A 53 16.62 11.76 -0.67
N THR A 54 16.82 10.74 0.14
CA THR A 54 17.79 9.66 -0.08
C THR A 54 17.02 8.37 -0.30
N LEU A 55 17.13 7.82 -1.49
CA LEU A 55 16.38 6.62 -1.90
C LEU A 55 17.35 5.48 -2.13
N THR A 56 17.05 4.32 -1.58
CA THR A 56 17.84 3.11 -1.78
C THR A 56 16.94 1.96 -2.21
N HIS A 57 17.52 0.99 -2.90
CA HIS A 57 16.81 -0.14 -3.47
C HIS A 57 17.46 -1.45 -3.01
N TYR A 58 16.70 -2.52 -2.87
CA TYR A 58 17.18 -3.84 -2.40
C TYR A 58 18.36 -4.41 -3.21
N ASN A 59 18.52 -3.97 -4.48
CA ASN A 59 19.62 -4.39 -5.35
C ASN A 59 20.89 -3.49 -5.24
N GLY A 60 20.93 -2.58 -4.26
CA GLY A 60 22.07 -1.70 -4.00
C GLY A 60 22.07 -0.37 -4.74
N ARG A 61 21.12 -0.13 -5.66
CA ARG A 61 21.00 1.19 -6.31
C ARG A 61 20.57 2.25 -5.30
N HIS A 62 21.02 3.49 -5.54
CA HIS A 62 20.67 4.65 -4.72
C HIS A 62 20.45 5.89 -5.59
N TRP A 63 19.63 6.82 -5.10
CA TRP A 63 19.34 8.11 -5.73
C TRP A 63 19.27 9.17 -4.64
N ARG A 64 19.54 10.39 -5.01
CA ARG A 64 19.43 11.54 -4.12
C ARG A 64 18.72 12.68 -4.84
N VAL A 65 17.78 13.31 -4.14
CA VAL A 65 17.15 14.57 -4.53
C VAL A 65 17.57 15.58 -3.46
N PRO A 66 18.30 16.63 -3.80
CA PRO A 66 18.73 17.61 -2.81
C PRO A 66 17.55 18.44 -2.29
N PRO A 67 17.66 19.05 -1.10
CA PRO A 67 16.56 19.78 -0.47
C PRO A 67 15.93 20.85 -1.38
N GLU A 68 16.73 21.58 -2.12
CA GLU A 68 16.31 22.65 -3.05
C GLU A 68 15.49 22.14 -4.24
N ALA A 69 15.60 20.86 -4.57
CA ALA A 69 14.82 20.19 -5.62
C ALA A 69 13.61 19.42 -5.07
N THR A 70 13.33 19.50 -3.76
CA THR A 70 12.15 18.90 -3.13
C THR A 70 11.06 19.93 -2.90
N ALA A 71 10.28 20.18 -3.94
CA ALA A 71 9.14 21.06 -3.89
C ALA A 71 8.03 20.47 -2.98
N PHE A 72 7.71 21.11 -1.85
CA PHE A 72 6.76 20.58 -0.85
C PHE A 72 5.74 21.63 -0.40
N SER A 73 4.48 21.20 -0.25
CA SER A 73 3.38 21.99 0.33
C SER A 73 2.55 21.18 1.31
N THR A 74 1.86 21.85 2.21
CA THR A 74 0.77 21.28 3.01
C THR A 74 -0.60 21.50 2.36
N GLU A 75 -0.66 22.39 1.39
CA GLU A 75 -1.88 22.88 0.78
C GLU A 75 -2.20 22.15 -0.53
N PRO A 76 -3.47 21.77 -0.76
CA PRO A 76 -3.89 21.05 -1.98
C PRO A 76 -3.67 21.88 -3.26
N GLU A 77 -3.63 23.20 -3.17
CA GLU A 77 -3.43 24.13 -4.29
C GLU A 77 -2.11 23.88 -5.03
N ALA A 78 -1.14 23.25 -4.37
CA ALA A 78 0.10 22.82 -5.02
C ALA A 78 -0.12 21.77 -6.13
N ALA A 79 -1.30 21.15 -6.20
CA ALA A 79 -1.69 20.23 -7.27
C ALA A 79 -2.35 20.92 -8.48
N THR A 80 -2.60 22.24 -8.44
CA THR A 80 -3.41 22.95 -9.46
C THR A 80 -2.85 22.82 -10.88
N ALA A 81 -1.54 22.91 -11.03
CA ALA A 81 -0.88 22.85 -12.34
C ALA A 81 -0.47 21.42 -12.73
N ALA A 82 -0.72 20.43 -11.88
CA ALA A 82 -0.25 19.07 -12.13
C ALA A 82 -1.07 18.39 -13.24
N GLU A 83 -0.36 17.82 -14.21
CA GLU A 83 -0.92 16.96 -15.25
C GLU A 83 -1.15 15.55 -14.73
N LEU A 84 -0.33 15.12 -13.76
CA LEU A 84 -0.39 13.81 -13.10
C LEU A 84 -0.43 13.97 -11.59
N ILE A 85 -1.42 13.35 -10.95
CA ILE A 85 -1.51 13.25 -9.50
C ILE A 85 -1.37 11.79 -9.07
N LEU A 86 -0.35 11.47 -8.27
CA LEU A 86 -0.20 10.18 -7.64
C LEU A 86 -0.76 10.24 -6.21
N VAL A 87 -1.94 9.65 -5.99
CA VAL A 87 -2.56 9.61 -4.67
C VAL A 87 -1.97 8.43 -3.89
N THR A 88 -1.25 8.76 -2.82
CA THR A 88 -0.52 7.82 -1.97
C THR A 88 -0.81 8.03 -0.48
N VAL A 89 -1.91 8.74 -0.16
CA VAL A 89 -2.42 8.85 1.21
C VAL A 89 -2.88 7.48 1.72
N LYS A 90 -2.97 7.31 3.04
CA LYS A 90 -3.62 6.11 3.59
C LYS A 90 -5.07 6.05 3.16
N SER A 91 -5.59 4.84 2.94
CA SER A 91 -6.94 4.61 2.41
C SER A 91 -8.04 5.30 3.23
N GLY A 92 -7.85 5.45 4.55
CA GLY A 92 -8.77 6.22 5.40
C GLY A 92 -8.84 7.72 5.13
N ALA A 93 -7.90 8.27 4.35
CA ALA A 93 -7.89 9.67 3.96
C ALA A 93 -8.32 9.90 2.50
N THR A 94 -8.75 8.84 1.78
CA THR A 94 -9.07 8.94 0.35
C THR A 94 -10.21 9.92 0.08
N ALA A 95 -11.30 9.84 0.84
CA ALA A 95 -12.45 10.73 0.67
C ALA A 95 -12.09 12.21 0.91
N GLN A 96 -11.25 12.48 1.93
CA GLN A 96 -10.75 13.83 2.19
C GLN A 96 -9.87 14.31 1.03
N ALA A 97 -8.88 13.51 0.62
CA ALA A 97 -8.00 13.83 -0.50
C ALA A 97 -8.79 14.08 -1.80
N ALA A 98 -9.83 13.28 -2.05
CA ALA A 98 -10.70 13.43 -3.20
C ALA A 98 -11.46 14.78 -3.17
N ALA A 99 -12.03 15.15 -2.01
CA ALA A 99 -12.72 16.44 -1.85
C ALA A 99 -11.77 17.64 -2.01
N GLU A 100 -10.56 17.55 -1.46
CA GLU A 100 -9.54 18.60 -1.60
C GLU A 100 -9.09 18.76 -3.06
N LEU A 101 -8.83 17.64 -3.76
CA LEU A 101 -8.41 17.64 -5.16
C LEU A 101 -9.52 18.15 -6.11
N ALA A 102 -10.78 17.88 -5.80
CA ALA A 102 -11.91 18.28 -6.66
C ALA A 102 -11.97 19.81 -6.91
N GLY A 103 -11.55 20.60 -5.91
CA GLY A 103 -11.56 22.07 -6.00
C GLY A 103 -10.35 22.67 -6.71
N VAL A 104 -9.27 21.90 -6.91
CA VAL A 104 -7.98 22.48 -7.32
C VAL A 104 -7.41 21.93 -8.61
N ILE A 105 -7.61 20.64 -8.93
CA ILE A 105 -6.96 20.04 -10.10
C ILE A 105 -7.65 20.41 -11.43
N GLY A 106 -6.83 20.56 -12.46
CA GLY A 106 -7.29 20.87 -13.81
C GLY A 106 -8.19 19.79 -14.41
N PRO A 107 -8.98 20.13 -15.46
CA PRO A 107 -9.93 19.20 -16.08
C PRO A 107 -9.25 18.01 -16.80
N ASN A 108 -8.01 18.17 -17.24
CA ASN A 108 -7.25 17.15 -17.98
C ASN A 108 -6.27 16.38 -17.09
N ALA A 109 -6.25 16.66 -15.79
CA ALA A 109 -5.35 15.97 -14.86
C ALA A 109 -5.68 14.47 -14.80
N VAL A 110 -4.63 13.64 -14.85
CA VAL A 110 -4.71 12.21 -14.64
C VAL A 110 -4.41 11.91 -13.17
N VAL A 111 -5.31 11.19 -12.52
CA VAL A 111 -5.15 10.79 -11.12
C VAL A 111 -4.91 9.28 -11.05
N ILE A 112 -3.83 8.85 -10.41
CA ILE A 112 -3.54 7.44 -10.17
C ILE A 112 -3.57 7.17 -8.67
N SER A 113 -4.43 6.25 -8.23
CA SER A 113 -4.45 5.77 -6.84
C SER A 113 -3.42 4.66 -6.66
N PHE A 114 -2.28 4.94 -6.02
CA PHE A 114 -1.28 3.94 -5.61
C PHE A 114 -1.44 3.55 -4.14
N GLN A 115 -2.66 3.42 -3.70
CA GLN A 115 -3.02 3.10 -2.32
C GLN A 115 -3.22 1.59 -2.12
N ASN A 116 -3.11 1.12 -0.88
CA ASN A 116 -3.49 -0.24 -0.52
C ASN A 116 -5.02 -0.40 -0.52
N GLY A 117 -5.48 -1.64 -0.65
CA GLY A 117 -6.93 -1.94 -0.62
C GLY A 117 -7.57 -1.82 -2.00
N ILE A 118 -8.90 -1.82 -1.97
CA ILE A 118 -9.76 -1.81 -3.14
C ILE A 118 -10.76 -0.65 -2.97
N GLY A 119 -11.30 -0.12 -4.08
CA GLY A 119 -12.31 0.95 -4.01
C GLY A 119 -11.76 2.36 -3.80
N ASN A 120 -10.47 2.57 -3.54
CA ASN A 120 -9.90 3.91 -3.43
C ASN A 120 -10.03 4.70 -4.74
N ALA A 121 -9.79 4.05 -5.88
CA ALA A 121 -9.97 4.68 -7.20
C ALA A 121 -11.44 5.01 -7.48
N ASP A 122 -12.38 4.18 -7.01
CA ASP A 122 -13.81 4.43 -7.16
C ASP A 122 -14.23 5.65 -6.34
N THR A 123 -13.77 5.76 -5.09
CA THR A 123 -13.99 6.94 -4.23
C THR A 123 -13.45 8.22 -4.86
N LEU A 124 -12.26 8.16 -5.46
CA LEU A 124 -11.68 9.30 -6.20
C LEU A 124 -12.51 9.62 -7.45
N HIS A 125 -12.92 8.62 -8.20
CA HIS A 125 -13.70 8.80 -9.43
C HIS A 125 -15.06 9.46 -9.16
N GLU A 126 -15.75 9.04 -8.11
CA GLU A 126 -17.03 9.62 -7.69
C GLU A 126 -16.89 11.11 -7.32
N ALA A 127 -15.81 11.49 -6.63
CA ALA A 127 -15.55 12.85 -6.20
C ALA A 127 -14.93 13.76 -7.27
N LEU A 128 -14.35 13.17 -8.33
CA LEU A 128 -13.64 13.90 -9.40
C LEU A 128 -14.34 13.69 -10.77
N PRO A 129 -15.61 14.08 -10.91
CA PRO A 129 -16.35 13.87 -12.15
C PRO A 129 -15.66 14.53 -13.35
N GLY A 130 -15.58 13.79 -14.46
CA GLY A 130 -14.95 14.27 -15.69
C GLY A 130 -13.42 14.19 -15.71
N ARG A 131 -12.76 13.80 -14.62
CA ARG A 131 -11.30 13.53 -14.59
C ARG A 131 -11.02 12.05 -14.87
N ILE A 132 -9.81 11.79 -15.35
CA ILE A 132 -9.34 10.42 -15.55
C ILE A 132 -8.74 9.93 -14.25
N VAL A 133 -9.44 8.99 -13.61
CA VAL A 133 -8.96 8.32 -12.38
C VAL A 133 -8.63 6.88 -12.70
N LEU A 134 -7.41 6.47 -12.38
CA LEU A 134 -6.89 5.14 -12.66
C LEU A 134 -6.56 4.41 -11.34
N ALA A 135 -7.00 3.17 -11.25
CA ALA A 135 -6.55 2.28 -10.19
C ALA A 135 -5.09 1.88 -10.42
N GLY A 136 -4.29 1.93 -9.38
CA GLY A 136 -2.91 1.49 -9.37
C GLY A 136 -2.61 0.55 -8.22
N MET A 137 -1.45 -0.06 -8.23
CA MET A 137 -0.94 -0.92 -7.18
C MET A 137 0.59 -0.87 -7.14
N VAL A 138 1.14 -0.76 -5.94
CA VAL A 138 2.58 -0.85 -5.69
C VAL A 138 2.87 -2.19 -5.03
N PRO A 139 3.56 -3.13 -5.72
CA PRO A 139 3.78 -4.48 -5.18
C PRO A 139 4.90 -4.56 -4.14
N PHE A 140 5.77 -3.57 -4.09
CA PHE A 140 6.92 -3.56 -3.19
C PHE A 140 6.65 -2.81 -1.89
N ASN A 141 7.47 -3.11 -0.88
CA ASN A 141 7.46 -2.40 0.40
C ASN A 141 8.52 -1.29 0.40
N VAL A 142 8.17 -0.15 0.99
CA VAL A 142 9.10 0.95 1.24
C VAL A 142 9.24 1.15 2.74
N ILE A 143 10.48 1.07 3.23
CA ILE A 143 10.84 1.24 4.63
C ILE A 143 11.50 2.60 4.80
N ARG A 144 11.12 3.32 5.85
CA ARG A 144 11.78 4.57 6.25
C ARG A 144 13.03 4.24 7.08
N ARG A 145 14.20 4.70 6.65
CA ARG A 145 15.49 4.45 7.31
C ARG A 145 16.07 5.67 8.03
N GLY A 146 15.28 6.73 8.16
CA GLY A 146 15.66 7.98 8.81
C GLY A 146 14.96 9.19 8.19
N PRO A 147 15.31 10.41 8.62
CA PRO A 147 14.77 11.63 8.02
C PRO A 147 15.10 11.70 6.53
N GLY A 148 14.09 11.91 5.68
CA GLY A 148 14.23 11.97 4.22
C GLY A 148 14.74 10.68 3.55
N ALA A 149 14.94 9.58 4.28
CA ALA A 149 15.54 8.34 3.77
C ALA A 149 14.52 7.20 3.62
N PHE A 150 14.37 6.68 2.40
CA PHE A 150 13.40 5.65 2.04
C PHE A 150 14.06 4.52 1.26
N HIS A 151 13.71 3.28 1.61
CA HIS A 151 14.29 2.07 1.05
C HIS A 151 13.23 1.15 0.47
N GLN A 152 13.32 0.83 -0.82
CA GLN A 152 12.54 -0.25 -1.41
C GLN A 152 13.13 -1.60 -0.99
N ALA A 153 12.37 -2.34 -0.17
CA ALA A 153 12.85 -3.55 0.48
C ALA A 153 12.49 -4.85 -0.27
N SER A 154 11.67 -4.78 -1.31
CA SER A 154 11.24 -5.97 -2.08
C SER A 154 11.12 -5.66 -3.56
N GLU A 155 11.15 -6.72 -4.37
CA GLU A 155 10.98 -6.65 -5.82
C GLU A 155 9.57 -6.19 -6.22
N GLY A 156 9.45 -5.67 -7.43
CA GLY A 156 8.20 -5.35 -8.09
C GLY A 156 8.25 -4.01 -8.83
N GLU A 157 7.34 -3.84 -9.76
CA GLU A 157 7.14 -2.63 -10.54
C GLU A 157 5.74 -2.08 -10.30
N PRO A 158 5.52 -0.76 -10.31
CA PRO A 158 4.17 -0.20 -10.18
C PRO A 158 3.24 -0.73 -11.28
N GLU A 159 2.01 -1.02 -10.92
CA GLU A 159 0.99 -1.53 -11.82
C GLU A 159 -0.20 -0.57 -11.86
N VAL A 160 -0.81 -0.37 -13.03
CA VAL A 160 -1.87 0.63 -13.23
C VAL A 160 -2.89 0.15 -14.26
N ALA A 161 -4.13 0.64 -14.15
CA ALA A 161 -5.15 0.47 -15.18
C ALA A 161 -4.67 1.07 -16.51
N ASP A 162 -4.84 0.32 -17.61
CA ASP A 162 -4.44 0.78 -18.95
C ASP A 162 -5.33 1.94 -19.40
N SER A 163 -4.69 2.98 -19.92
CA SER A 163 -5.37 4.15 -20.45
C SER A 163 -4.49 4.88 -21.46
N PRO A 164 -5.05 5.40 -22.56
CA PRO A 164 -4.33 6.28 -23.48
C PRO A 164 -3.76 7.54 -22.79
N ALA A 165 -4.38 8.00 -21.70
CA ALA A 165 -3.94 9.17 -20.93
C ALA A 165 -2.58 8.95 -20.23
N LEU A 166 -2.09 7.72 -20.15
CA LEU A 166 -0.75 7.43 -19.61
C LEU A 166 0.39 7.79 -20.58
N ALA A 167 0.10 7.92 -21.88
CA ALA A 167 1.14 8.10 -22.91
C ALA A 167 2.14 9.24 -22.57
N PRO A 168 1.71 10.44 -22.10
CA PRO A 168 2.64 11.54 -21.82
C PRO A 168 3.56 11.29 -20.62
N ILE A 169 3.25 10.33 -19.75
CA ILE A 169 3.99 10.08 -18.49
C ILE A 169 4.82 8.79 -18.51
N LEU A 170 4.66 7.96 -19.54
CA LEU A 170 5.39 6.69 -19.61
C LEU A 170 6.91 6.89 -19.62
N ASP A 171 7.39 7.91 -20.32
CA ASP A 171 8.82 8.23 -20.41
C ASP A 171 9.38 8.70 -19.07
N ASP A 172 8.60 9.42 -18.25
CA ASP A 172 9.00 9.81 -16.90
C ASP A 172 9.23 8.59 -16.00
N PHE A 173 8.27 7.64 -16.03
CA PHE A 173 8.41 6.39 -15.27
C PHE A 173 9.59 5.55 -15.78
N ALA A 174 9.75 5.43 -17.08
CA ALA A 174 10.86 4.68 -17.67
C ALA A 174 12.22 5.30 -17.30
N SER A 175 12.35 6.64 -17.36
CA SER A 175 13.55 7.38 -16.97
C SER A 175 13.84 7.22 -15.48
N ALA A 176 12.81 7.18 -14.64
CA ALA A 176 12.93 6.86 -13.22
C ALA A 176 13.28 5.37 -12.97
N GLY A 177 13.35 4.56 -14.01
CA GLY A 177 13.64 3.13 -13.93
C GLY A 177 12.49 2.30 -13.39
N PHE A 178 11.26 2.75 -13.57
CA PHE A 178 10.05 1.98 -13.31
C PHE A 178 9.46 1.47 -14.63
N ALA A 179 9.27 0.15 -14.73
CA ALA A 179 8.46 -0.46 -15.79
C ALA A 179 6.98 -0.42 -15.37
N LEU A 180 6.31 0.72 -15.59
CA LEU A 180 4.89 0.86 -15.25
C LEU A 180 4.06 -0.18 -16.01
N ARG A 181 3.62 -1.23 -15.31
CA ARG A 181 2.84 -2.33 -15.89
C ARG A 181 1.39 -1.95 -16.04
N ARG A 182 0.84 -2.09 -17.23
CA ARG A 182 -0.54 -1.71 -17.56
C ARG A 182 -1.43 -2.93 -17.66
N HIS A 183 -2.62 -2.84 -17.04
CA HIS A 183 -3.62 -3.91 -17.00
C HIS A 183 -4.97 -3.38 -17.48
N ARG A 184 -5.67 -4.15 -18.31
CA ARG A 184 -7.04 -3.83 -18.73
C ARG A 184 -8.02 -3.85 -17.55
N ASP A 185 -7.75 -4.71 -16.57
CA ASP A 185 -8.54 -4.85 -15.34
C ASP A 185 -7.59 -4.94 -14.14
N MET A 186 -7.71 -3.99 -13.23
CA MET A 186 -6.91 -3.94 -12.01
C MET A 186 -7.51 -4.72 -10.85
N VAL A 187 -8.78 -5.10 -10.90
CA VAL A 187 -9.45 -5.83 -9.82
C VAL A 187 -8.73 -7.14 -9.48
N PRO A 188 -8.37 -8.01 -10.44
CA PRO A 188 -7.56 -9.20 -10.15
C PRO A 188 -6.21 -8.92 -9.52
N VAL A 189 -5.55 -7.82 -9.93
CA VAL A 189 -4.23 -7.41 -9.46
C VAL A 189 -4.31 -6.91 -8.01
N GLN A 190 -5.27 -6.03 -7.73
CA GLN A 190 -5.51 -5.49 -6.40
C GLN A 190 -5.90 -6.60 -5.40
N TRP A 191 -6.77 -7.53 -5.78
CA TRP A 191 -7.13 -8.68 -4.93
C TRP A 191 -5.96 -9.61 -4.68
N ALA A 192 -5.08 -9.82 -5.67
CA ALA A 192 -3.87 -10.62 -5.47
C ALA A 192 -2.94 -9.98 -4.44
N LYS A 193 -2.75 -8.65 -4.48
CA LYS A 193 -1.99 -7.90 -3.49
C LYS A 193 -2.66 -7.92 -2.12
N LEU A 194 -3.99 -7.74 -2.07
CA LEU A 194 -4.76 -7.77 -0.83
C LEU A 194 -4.63 -9.12 -0.12
N LEU A 195 -4.70 -10.24 -0.85
CA LEU A 195 -4.48 -11.58 -0.28
C LEU A 195 -3.13 -11.71 0.42
N LEU A 196 -2.06 -11.11 -0.13
CA LEU A 196 -0.76 -11.07 0.53
C LEU A 196 -0.79 -10.16 1.77
N ASN A 197 -1.47 -9.03 1.69
CA ASN A 197 -1.59 -8.06 2.77
C ASN A 197 -2.48 -8.54 3.93
N LEU A 198 -3.28 -9.62 3.77
CA LEU A 198 -4.02 -10.23 4.90
C LEU A 198 -3.08 -10.65 6.04
N ASN A 199 -1.80 -10.90 5.74
CA ASN A 199 -0.79 -11.16 6.78
C ASN A 199 -0.53 -9.96 7.69
N ASN A 200 -0.81 -8.74 7.23
CA ASN A 200 -0.53 -7.54 8.02
C ASN A 200 -1.25 -7.54 9.37
N ALA A 201 -2.49 -8.06 9.40
CA ALA A 201 -3.27 -8.21 10.63
C ALA A 201 -2.64 -9.23 11.59
N VAL A 202 -2.26 -10.41 11.08
CA VAL A 202 -1.61 -11.46 11.89
C VAL A 202 -0.28 -10.97 12.43
N ASN A 203 0.53 -10.32 11.59
CA ASN A 203 1.82 -9.75 11.98
C ASN A 203 1.65 -8.65 13.03
N ALA A 204 0.69 -7.75 12.85
CA ALA A 204 0.39 -6.69 13.82
C ALA A 204 -0.01 -7.25 15.19
N LEU A 205 -0.86 -8.27 15.21
CA LEU A 205 -1.31 -8.93 16.45
C LEU A 205 -0.20 -9.76 17.10
N SER A 206 0.70 -10.37 16.33
CA SER A 206 1.83 -11.13 16.89
C SER A 206 2.85 -10.24 17.59
N GLY A 207 3.07 -9.02 17.07
CA GLY A 207 4.14 -8.12 17.50
C GLY A 207 5.55 -8.58 17.12
N LEU A 208 5.69 -9.65 16.35
CA LEU A 208 6.97 -10.24 15.93
C LEU A 208 7.43 -9.65 14.59
N PRO A 209 8.73 -9.68 14.26
CA PRO A 209 9.20 -9.53 12.91
C PRO A 209 8.59 -10.59 11.97
N LEU A 210 8.36 -10.25 10.71
CA LEU A 210 7.73 -11.14 9.71
C LEU A 210 8.40 -12.50 9.59
N GLN A 211 9.73 -12.54 9.62
CA GLN A 211 10.49 -13.80 9.54
C GLN A 211 10.19 -14.72 10.73
N GLN A 212 10.14 -14.16 11.95
CA GLN A 212 9.86 -14.92 13.18
C GLN A 212 8.40 -15.36 13.25
N GLU A 213 7.47 -14.51 12.82
CA GLU A 213 6.05 -14.84 12.72
C GLU A 213 5.83 -15.99 11.73
N LEU A 214 6.34 -15.87 10.51
CA LEU A 214 6.19 -16.90 9.47
C LEU A 214 6.96 -18.19 9.76
N ALA A 215 7.96 -18.18 10.64
CA ALA A 215 8.61 -19.40 11.12
C ALA A 215 7.69 -20.25 12.00
N GLN A 216 6.66 -19.66 12.63
CA GLN A 216 5.75 -20.36 13.54
C GLN A 216 4.47 -20.81 12.83
N ARG A 217 4.21 -22.11 12.83
CA ARG A 217 3.07 -22.73 12.14
C ARG A 217 1.72 -22.15 12.57
N ALA A 218 1.55 -21.80 13.84
CA ALA A 218 0.30 -21.28 14.37
C ALA A 218 -0.10 -19.97 13.64
N TYR A 219 0.80 -19.00 13.52
CA TYR A 219 0.52 -17.76 12.79
C TYR A 219 0.31 -18.00 11.30
N ARG A 220 1.09 -18.88 10.67
CA ARG A 220 0.85 -19.24 9.26
C ARG A 220 -0.54 -19.84 9.04
N ARG A 221 -1.05 -20.63 10.00
CA ARG A 221 -2.40 -21.18 9.95
C ARG A 221 -3.47 -20.10 10.12
N CYS A 222 -3.20 -19.06 10.93
CA CYS A 222 -4.08 -17.89 11.02
C CYS A 222 -4.20 -17.20 9.65
N LEU A 223 -3.08 -16.91 9.00
CA LEU A 223 -3.06 -16.35 7.64
C LEU A 223 -3.77 -17.28 6.63
N ALA A 224 -3.50 -18.59 6.71
CA ALA A 224 -4.14 -19.58 5.82
C ALA A 224 -5.66 -19.62 5.95
N LEU A 225 -6.21 -19.39 7.16
CA LEU A 225 -7.66 -19.28 7.36
C LEU A 225 -8.22 -18.01 6.70
N ALA A 226 -7.60 -16.86 6.94
CA ALA A 226 -8.03 -15.59 6.36
C ALA A 226 -7.98 -15.62 4.82
N GLN A 227 -6.90 -16.15 4.24
CA GLN A 227 -6.77 -16.28 2.79
C GLN A 227 -7.75 -17.30 2.19
N ALA A 228 -8.00 -18.44 2.86
CA ALA A 228 -8.93 -19.44 2.37
C ALA A 228 -10.36 -18.89 2.32
N GLU A 229 -10.78 -18.13 3.34
CA GLU A 229 -12.08 -17.45 3.37
C GLU A 229 -12.19 -16.42 2.22
N ALA A 230 -11.18 -15.55 2.06
CA ALA A 230 -11.16 -14.57 0.97
C ALA A 230 -11.19 -15.23 -0.43
N LEU A 231 -10.41 -16.30 -0.65
CA LEU A 231 -10.40 -17.04 -1.92
C LEU A 231 -11.73 -17.72 -2.24
N ALA A 232 -12.45 -18.22 -1.22
CA ALA A 232 -13.77 -18.79 -1.40
C ALA A 232 -14.78 -17.73 -1.86
N LEU A 233 -14.75 -16.53 -1.28
CA LEU A 233 -15.58 -15.40 -1.66
C LEU A 233 -15.23 -14.88 -3.06
N LEU A 234 -13.96 -14.74 -3.38
CA LEU A 234 -13.50 -14.32 -4.71
C LEU A 234 -13.98 -15.28 -5.80
N LYS A 235 -13.93 -16.60 -5.54
CA LYS A 235 -14.46 -17.60 -6.45
C LYS A 235 -15.98 -17.42 -6.69
N GLN A 236 -16.75 -17.11 -5.64
CA GLN A 236 -18.19 -16.85 -5.77
C GLN A 236 -18.47 -15.54 -6.52
N ALA A 237 -17.62 -14.53 -6.34
CA ALA A 237 -17.69 -13.26 -7.06
C ALA A 237 -17.21 -13.35 -8.53
N GLY A 238 -16.70 -14.49 -8.98
CA GLY A 238 -16.11 -14.64 -10.32
C GLY A 238 -14.78 -13.92 -10.50
N ILE A 239 -14.12 -13.54 -9.41
CA ILE A 239 -12.83 -12.81 -9.45
C ILE A 239 -11.69 -13.82 -9.34
N ALA A 240 -10.84 -13.89 -10.36
CA ALA A 240 -9.61 -14.68 -10.37
C ALA A 240 -8.41 -13.79 -10.05
N PRO A 241 -7.80 -13.88 -8.83
CA PRO A 241 -6.65 -13.05 -8.48
C PRO A 241 -5.48 -13.24 -9.47
N ALA A 242 -4.84 -12.14 -9.84
CA ALA A 242 -3.67 -12.15 -10.70
C ALA A 242 -2.50 -12.92 -10.06
N ARG A 243 -1.53 -13.32 -10.86
CA ARG A 243 -0.36 -14.07 -10.38
C ARG A 243 0.76 -13.12 -10.01
N LEU A 244 0.83 -12.71 -8.76
CA LEU A 244 1.92 -11.87 -8.21
C LEU A 244 3.06 -12.68 -7.59
N THR A 245 2.88 -13.99 -7.40
CA THR A 245 3.89 -14.89 -6.80
C THR A 245 4.15 -16.08 -7.71
N PRO A 246 5.29 -16.78 -7.58
CA PRO A 246 5.56 -17.98 -8.34
C PRO A 246 4.49 -19.06 -8.17
N LEU A 247 3.88 -19.13 -6.96
CA LEU A 247 2.81 -20.07 -6.66
C LEU A 247 1.44 -19.38 -6.88
N PRO A 248 0.47 -20.02 -7.57
CA PRO A 248 -0.90 -19.50 -7.66
C PRO A 248 -1.53 -19.28 -6.29
N ALA A 249 -2.30 -18.18 -6.13
CA ALA A 249 -2.88 -17.77 -4.85
C ALA A 249 -3.64 -18.91 -4.13
N ARG A 250 -4.37 -19.75 -4.88
CA ARG A 250 -5.13 -20.89 -4.34
C ARG A 250 -4.29 -21.94 -3.60
N TRP A 251 -2.98 -22.02 -3.89
CA TRP A 251 -2.09 -22.99 -3.26
C TRP A 251 -1.38 -22.43 -2.02
N ILE A 252 -1.35 -21.12 -1.85
CA ILE A 252 -0.65 -20.45 -0.73
C ILE A 252 -1.20 -20.91 0.62
N PRO A 253 -2.52 -21.02 0.88
CA PRO A 253 -3.04 -21.50 2.16
C PRO A 253 -2.62 -22.95 2.49
N MET A 254 -2.42 -23.80 1.49
CA MET A 254 -1.91 -25.15 1.69
C MET A 254 -0.43 -25.14 2.10
N LEU A 255 0.40 -24.34 1.42
CA LEU A 255 1.81 -24.17 1.76
C LEU A 255 1.98 -23.66 3.20
N LEU A 256 1.17 -22.66 3.60
CA LEU A 256 1.23 -22.08 4.95
C LEU A 256 0.88 -23.08 6.08
N ARG A 257 0.10 -24.12 5.80
CA ARG A 257 -0.29 -25.14 6.77
C ARG A 257 0.76 -26.23 7.00
N LEU A 258 1.81 -26.27 6.19
CA LEU A 258 2.87 -27.29 6.29
C LEU A 258 3.59 -27.23 7.66
N PRO A 259 4.13 -28.37 8.15
CA PRO A 259 5.03 -28.38 9.28
C PRO A 259 6.23 -27.44 9.09
N ASP A 260 6.80 -26.91 10.18
CA ASP A 260 7.81 -25.84 10.13
C ASP A 260 9.03 -26.22 9.27
N ALA A 261 9.57 -27.42 9.43
CA ALA A 261 10.73 -27.88 8.67
C ALA A 261 10.48 -27.94 7.15
N LEU A 262 9.28 -28.41 6.76
CA LEU A 262 8.91 -28.52 5.35
C LEU A 262 8.63 -27.13 4.74
N PHE A 263 7.93 -26.27 5.50
CA PHE A 263 7.70 -24.90 5.10
C PHE A 263 9.01 -24.13 4.92
N ALA A 264 9.92 -24.18 5.90
CA ALA A 264 11.21 -23.49 5.82
C ALA A 264 12.02 -23.91 4.58
N ARG A 265 11.96 -25.19 4.20
CA ARG A 265 12.64 -25.69 2.99
C ARG A 265 12.00 -25.15 1.69
N LEU A 266 10.67 -25.20 1.58
CA LEU A 266 9.94 -24.84 0.37
C LEU A 266 9.79 -23.31 0.21
N ALA A 267 9.64 -22.59 1.32
CA ALA A 267 9.45 -21.16 1.35
C ALA A 267 10.74 -20.36 1.60
N ARG A 268 11.91 -20.95 1.38
CA ARG A 268 13.22 -20.31 1.66
C ARG A 268 13.33 -18.89 1.08
N LYS A 269 12.91 -18.70 -0.19
CA LYS A 269 12.93 -17.37 -0.84
C LYS A 269 11.94 -16.40 -0.18
N MET A 270 10.78 -16.88 0.26
CA MET A 270 9.78 -16.09 0.95
C MET A 270 10.24 -15.67 2.36
N LEU A 271 11.08 -16.48 3.00
CA LEU A 271 11.68 -16.21 4.30
C LEU A 271 13.00 -15.41 4.22
N ALA A 272 13.52 -15.17 3.01
CA ALA A 272 14.68 -14.30 2.78
C ALA A 272 14.27 -12.81 2.89
N ILE A 273 13.69 -12.45 4.03
CA ILE A 273 13.23 -11.12 4.40
C ILE A 273 14.23 -10.56 5.41
N ASP A 274 14.40 -9.24 5.44
CA ASP A 274 15.16 -8.58 6.50
C ASP A 274 14.65 -9.07 7.88
N PRO A 275 15.53 -9.56 8.77
CA PRO A 275 15.15 -10.11 10.08
C PRO A 275 14.35 -9.13 10.95
N SER A 276 14.50 -7.84 10.74
CA SER A 276 13.78 -6.78 11.46
C SER A 276 12.49 -6.35 10.78
N ALA A 277 12.24 -6.81 9.54
CA ALA A 277 11.10 -6.37 8.76
C ALA A 277 9.76 -6.69 9.42
N ARG A 278 8.86 -5.71 9.39
CA ARG A 278 7.50 -5.79 9.92
C ARG A 278 6.51 -5.36 8.85
N SER A 279 5.25 -5.68 9.06
CA SER A 279 4.19 -5.14 8.20
C SER A 279 3.94 -3.66 8.52
N SER A 280 3.46 -2.90 7.52
CA SER A 280 3.04 -1.50 7.72
C SER A 280 2.01 -1.36 8.86
N MET A 281 1.12 -2.34 9.01
CA MET A 281 0.12 -2.36 10.07
C MET A 281 0.76 -2.56 11.45
N ALA A 282 1.78 -3.41 11.57
CA ALA A 282 2.55 -3.59 12.81
C ALA A 282 3.31 -2.31 13.19
N ASP A 283 3.87 -1.60 12.21
CA ASP A 283 4.54 -0.32 12.42
C ASP A 283 3.55 0.78 12.83
N ASP A 284 2.33 0.78 12.26
CA ASP A 284 1.27 1.71 12.68
C ASP A 284 0.86 1.49 14.14
N LEU A 285 0.62 0.24 14.55
CA LEU A 285 0.31 -0.09 15.94
C LEU A 285 1.45 0.30 16.89
N ALA A 286 2.69 0.01 16.51
CA ALA A 286 3.86 0.38 17.32
C ALA A 286 3.97 1.89 17.50
N ALA A 287 3.62 2.66 16.47
CA ALA A 287 3.62 4.12 16.51
C ALA A 287 2.33 4.75 17.08
N GLY A 288 1.37 3.95 17.55
CA GLY A 288 0.08 4.44 18.07
C GLY A 288 -0.79 5.11 17.00
N ARG A 289 -0.64 4.70 15.74
CA ARG A 289 -1.43 5.21 14.62
C ARG A 289 -2.56 4.25 14.28
N ARG A 290 -3.66 4.78 13.73
CA ARG A 290 -4.71 3.96 13.14
C ARG A 290 -4.18 3.16 11.96
N THR A 291 -4.62 1.91 11.87
CA THR A 291 -4.21 0.97 10.83
C THR A 291 -5.12 1.04 9.60
N GLU A 292 -4.75 0.33 8.54
CA GLU A 292 -5.59 0.16 7.34
C GLU A 292 -6.39 -1.14 7.38
N ILE A 293 -6.72 -1.66 8.55
CA ILE A 293 -7.41 -2.96 8.71
C ILE A 293 -8.75 -3.02 7.98
N ASP A 294 -9.50 -1.91 7.95
CA ASP A 294 -10.81 -1.83 7.28
C ASP A 294 -10.68 -1.95 5.75
N TRP A 295 -9.58 -1.46 5.18
CA TRP A 295 -9.29 -1.49 3.74
C TRP A 295 -8.50 -2.73 3.31
N ILE A 296 -8.15 -3.62 4.23
CA ILE A 296 -7.47 -4.90 3.95
C ILE A 296 -8.39 -6.06 4.33
N ASN A 297 -8.44 -6.48 5.58
CA ASN A 297 -9.35 -7.55 6.01
C ASN A 297 -10.82 -7.13 5.95
N GLY A 298 -11.12 -5.84 6.19
CA GLY A 298 -12.47 -5.29 6.04
C GLY A 298 -13.02 -5.39 4.62
N GLU A 299 -12.17 -5.31 3.58
CA GLU A 299 -12.61 -5.53 2.19
C GLU A 299 -13.11 -6.95 1.94
N VAL A 300 -12.52 -7.95 2.61
CA VAL A 300 -13.02 -9.34 2.54
C VAL A 300 -14.42 -9.43 3.18
N VAL A 301 -14.61 -8.72 4.29
CA VAL A 301 -15.92 -8.64 4.96
C VAL A 301 -16.95 -7.93 4.07
N SER A 302 -16.57 -6.82 3.46
CA SER A 302 -17.41 -6.07 2.53
C SER A 302 -17.78 -6.90 1.29
N LEU A 303 -16.84 -7.66 0.74
CA LEU A 303 -17.13 -8.59 -0.36
C LEU A 303 -18.14 -9.66 0.07
N ALA A 304 -17.97 -10.23 1.26
CA ALA A 304 -18.92 -11.22 1.80
C ALA A 304 -20.33 -10.64 1.92
N GLN A 305 -20.46 -9.42 2.45
CA GLN A 305 -21.75 -8.72 2.59
C GLN A 305 -22.42 -8.50 1.22
N ARG A 306 -21.66 -8.04 0.21
CA ARG A 306 -22.19 -7.89 -1.17
C ARG A 306 -22.68 -9.19 -1.77
N LEU A 307 -22.12 -10.32 -1.37
CA LEU A 307 -22.53 -11.67 -1.81
C LEU A 307 -23.62 -12.31 -0.95
N GLY A 308 -24.14 -11.62 0.08
CA GLY A 308 -25.07 -12.21 1.05
C GLY A 308 -24.43 -13.33 1.88
N ARG A 309 -23.11 -13.24 2.15
CA ARG A 309 -22.30 -14.21 2.88
C ARG A 309 -21.65 -13.58 4.11
N GLN A 310 -20.98 -14.42 4.88
CA GLN A 310 -20.19 -14.00 6.03
C GLN A 310 -18.69 -14.28 5.82
N ALA A 311 -17.85 -13.49 6.49
CA ALA A 311 -16.41 -13.66 6.53
C ALA A 311 -15.92 -13.61 8.00
N PRO A 312 -16.29 -14.63 8.81
CA PRO A 312 -16.10 -14.58 10.26
C PRO A 312 -14.62 -14.51 10.69
N VAL A 313 -13.71 -15.13 9.94
CA VAL A 313 -12.28 -15.10 10.23
C VAL A 313 -11.71 -13.68 10.01
N ASN A 314 -11.99 -13.08 8.85
CA ASN A 314 -11.53 -11.72 8.55
C ASN A 314 -12.23 -10.67 9.43
N ALA A 315 -13.53 -10.85 9.72
CA ALA A 315 -14.26 -9.98 10.64
C ALA A 315 -13.65 -9.99 12.05
N LEU A 316 -13.28 -11.17 12.57
CA LEU A 316 -12.62 -11.27 13.87
C LEU A 316 -11.23 -10.60 13.85
N LEU A 317 -10.44 -10.77 12.78
CA LEU A 317 -9.16 -10.06 12.63
C LEU A 317 -9.34 -8.55 12.65
N VAL A 318 -10.38 -8.01 11.98
CA VAL A 318 -10.72 -6.59 12.03
C VAL A 318 -10.98 -6.14 13.47
N LEU A 319 -11.81 -6.86 14.21
CA LEU A 319 -12.13 -6.54 15.60
C LEU A 319 -10.89 -6.57 16.50
N LEU A 320 -10.05 -7.59 16.37
CA LEU A 320 -8.85 -7.76 17.21
C LEU A 320 -7.81 -6.66 16.94
N VAL A 321 -7.60 -6.28 15.67
CA VAL A 321 -6.67 -5.20 15.33
C VAL A 321 -7.20 -3.85 15.82
N LYS A 322 -8.51 -3.57 15.66
CA LYS A 322 -9.12 -2.35 16.21
C LYS A 322 -9.02 -2.27 17.75
N ALA A 323 -9.17 -3.39 18.43
CA ALA A 323 -8.93 -3.44 19.86
C ALA A 323 -7.45 -3.12 20.19
N ALA A 324 -6.52 -3.72 19.44
CA ALA A 324 -5.08 -3.52 19.61
C ALA A 324 -4.61 -2.09 19.29
N GLU A 325 -5.37 -1.30 18.51
CA GLU A 325 -5.12 0.14 18.32
C GLU A 325 -5.21 0.93 19.65
N ASN A 326 -6.02 0.44 20.59
CA ASN A 326 -6.24 1.08 21.91
C ASN A 326 -5.40 0.45 23.01
N ASP A 327 -5.42 -0.90 23.12
CA ASP A 327 -4.83 -1.63 24.26
C ASP A 327 -3.44 -2.21 23.95
N ARG A 328 -3.00 -2.18 22.68
CA ARG A 328 -1.73 -2.73 22.18
C ARG A 328 -1.54 -4.22 22.51
N LYS A 329 -2.63 -4.95 22.75
CA LYS A 329 -2.59 -6.36 23.09
C LYS A 329 -1.92 -7.17 21.99
N ARG A 330 -0.98 -8.04 22.39
CA ARG A 330 -0.34 -9.03 21.53
C ARG A 330 -0.97 -10.40 21.74
N TRP A 331 -0.99 -11.19 20.68
CA TRP A 331 -1.57 -12.52 20.69
C TRP A 331 -0.49 -13.58 20.49
N ASN A 332 -0.49 -14.59 21.35
CA ASN A 332 0.23 -15.82 21.09
C ASN A 332 -0.41 -16.53 19.89
N GLY A 333 0.41 -17.19 19.06
CA GLY A 333 -0.04 -17.82 17.82
C GLY A 333 -1.10 -18.91 18.01
N GLU A 334 -0.96 -19.76 19.02
CA GLU A 334 -1.94 -20.82 19.29
C GLU A 334 -3.27 -20.25 19.81
N ALA A 335 -3.21 -19.22 20.67
CA ALA A 335 -4.42 -18.57 21.17
C ALA A 335 -5.16 -17.83 20.01
N LEU A 336 -4.43 -17.09 19.16
CA LEU A 336 -5.04 -16.43 17.99
C LEU A 336 -5.67 -17.47 17.05
N LEU A 337 -4.96 -18.56 16.78
CA LEU A 337 -5.44 -19.64 15.93
C LEU A 337 -6.73 -20.27 16.47
N ALA A 338 -6.79 -20.53 17.77
CA ALA A 338 -7.98 -21.11 18.42
C ALA A 338 -9.21 -20.19 18.24
N GLU A 339 -9.06 -18.89 18.45
CA GLU A 339 -10.15 -17.91 18.25
C GLU A 339 -10.61 -17.86 16.79
N LEU A 340 -9.69 -17.77 15.83
CA LEU A 340 -10.02 -17.74 14.42
C LEU A 340 -10.72 -19.03 13.95
N GLN A 341 -10.29 -20.17 14.46
CA GLN A 341 -10.95 -21.45 14.17
C GLN A 341 -12.35 -21.52 14.77
N ALA A 342 -12.54 -20.99 15.98
CA ALA A 342 -13.85 -20.92 16.61
C ALA A 342 -14.79 -20.00 15.82
N ALA A 343 -14.30 -18.85 15.33
CA ALA A 343 -15.06 -17.95 14.49
C ALA A 343 -15.48 -18.64 13.17
N GLY A 344 -14.55 -19.29 12.47
CA GLY A 344 -14.83 -19.98 11.21
C GLY A 344 -15.77 -21.19 11.32
N ARG A 345 -15.99 -21.73 12.51
CA ARG A 345 -16.99 -22.81 12.74
C ARG A 345 -18.40 -22.29 13.01
N ARG A 346 -18.53 -21.01 13.37
CA ARG A 346 -19.82 -20.38 13.71
C ARG A 346 -20.49 -19.68 12.51
N GLY A 347 -19.75 -19.42 11.45
CA GLY A 347 -20.22 -18.84 10.18
C GLY A 347 -20.27 -19.89 9.07
#